data_19d68b52f9546448fb2527f95afde86f
#
_entry.id   19d68b52f9546448fb2527f95afde86f
#
_cell.length_a   1.000
_cell.length_b   1.000
_cell.length_c   1.000
_cell.angle_alpha   90.00
_cell.angle_beta   90.00
_cell.angle_gamma   90.00
#
_symmetry.space_group_name_H-M   'P 1'
#
loop_
_entity.id
_entity.type
_entity.pdbx_description
1 polymer ?
#
loop_
_entity_poly.entity_id
_entity_poly.type
_entity_poly.pdbx_seq_one_letter_code
_entity_poly.pdbx_strand_id
1 'polypeptide(L)'
;MPCATHYYSGHADNWFLQLGAGINSPFFEYSDVNGSKKHHLTAVYDVAFGKWFTPYFATRMNFMGGTLHWDNATYHKMNYVAGSVDFMWDMFNGLGGVNTDRVFSIVPFAGLGAAYAWNMQPAGNIAGGKTRHKSTTWAPDISAGLQLRFRLSRYVDFFAEGRVQFLGDVFNGTAYGVPVDLNISAIGGFTINLSLI
;
A
#
# COMPACT_ATOMS: atom_id res chain seq x y z
N MET A 1 -28.97 11.73 17.58
CA MET A 1 -28.23 12.75 16.84
C MET A 1 -27.80 12.11 15.53
N PRO A 2 -28.08 12.66 14.35
CA PRO A 2 -27.65 12.06 13.11
C PRO A 2 -26.12 12.01 13.09
N CYS A 3 -25.58 10.83 12.85
CA CYS A 3 -24.15 10.62 12.70
C CYS A 3 -23.73 11.31 11.41
N ALA A 4 -22.82 12.28 11.49
CA ALA A 4 -22.38 13.05 10.33
C ALA A 4 -21.77 12.12 9.27
N THR A 5 -22.13 12.37 8.02
CA THR A 5 -21.53 11.69 6.85
C THR A 5 -20.03 11.93 6.79
N HIS A 6 -19.28 10.98 6.24
CA HIS A 6 -17.87 11.21 5.86
C HIS A 6 -17.73 12.29 4.76
N TYR A 7 -18.82 12.74 4.19
CA TYR A 7 -18.85 13.73 3.13
C TYR A 7 -19.75 14.90 3.53
N TYR A 8 -19.21 16.10 3.44
CA TYR A 8 -19.91 17.36 3.60
C TYR A 8 -20.02 18.04 2.22
N SER A 9 -21.12 18.74 1.99
CA SER A 9 -21.39 19.42 0.71
C SER A 9 -20.50 20.62 0.40
N GLY A 10 -19.60 21.00 1.30
CA GLY A 10 -18.65 22.09 1.10
C GLY A 10 -17.43 21.66 0.27
N HIS A 11 -17.05 22.44 -0.76
CA HIS A 11 -15.89 22.12 -1.61
C HIS A 11 -14.54 22.15 -0.87
N ALA A 12 -14.45 22.83 0.27
CA ALA A 12 -13.23 22.93 1.08
C ALA A 12 -13.03 21.75 2.03
N ASP A 13 -14.08 20.98 2.29
CA ASP A 13 -14.13 19.95 3.32
C ASP A 13 -13.81 18.55 2.77
N ASN A 14 -13.92 17.54 3.63
CA ASN A 14 -13.75 16.11 3.32
C ASN A 14 -12.30 15.64 3.14
N TRP A 15 -11.35 16.38 3.73
CA TRP A 15 -9.99 15.93 3.86
C TRP A 15 -9.83 14.90 4.98
N PHE A 16 -8.91 13.98 4.79
CA PHE A 16 -8.57 12.99 5.82
C PHE A 16 -7.08 12.71 5.86
N LEU A 17 -6.60 12.32 7.04
CA LEU A 17 -5.27 11.80 7.30
C LEU A 17 -5.39 10.34 7.74
N GLN A 18 -4.59 9.44 7.18
CA GLN A 18 -4.49 8.05 7.61
C GLN A 18 -3.12 7.77 8.18
N LEU A 19 -3.10 7.02 9.29
CA LEU A 19 -1.89 6.53 9.92
C LEU A 19 -2.07 5.03 10.16
N GLY A 20 -1.16 4.23 9.65
CA GLY A 20 -1.23 2.78 9.71
C GLY A 20 0.11 2.11 9.94
N ALA A 21 0.03 0.89 10.42
CA ALA A 21 1.16 -0.02 10.50
C ALA A 21 0.68 -1.45 10.20
N GLY A 22 1.60 -2.28 9.75
CA GLY A 22 1.25 -3.64 9.38
C GLY A 22 2.44 -4.50 9.07
N ILE A 23 2.17 -5.50 8.26
CA ILE A 23 3.17 -6.45 7.78
C ILE A 23 3.16 -6.48 6.27
N ASN A 24 4.32 -6.72 5.68
CA ASN A 24 4.47 -6.96 4.26
C ASN A 24 5.30 -8.24 4.00
N SER A 25 5.11 -8.80 2.83
CA SER A 25 5.83 -9.97 2.34
C SER A 25 6.16 -9.77 0.88
N PRO A 26 7.45 -9.74 0.50
CA PRO A 26 7.84 -9.70 -0.90
C PRO A 26 7.71 -11.08 -1.53
N PHE A 27 7.25 -11.12 -2.77
CA PHE A 27 7.23 -12.30 -3.64
C PHE A 27 8.12 -12.01 -4.84
N PHE A 28 9.42 -12.23 -4.65
CA PHE A 28 10.42 -12.11 -5.71
C PHE A 28 10.64 -13.48 -6.34
N GLU A 29 10.85 -13.54 -7.66
CA GLU A 29 11.04 -14.80 -8.41
C GLU A 29 12.23 -15.62 -7.93
N TYR A 30 13.14 -14.96 -7.25
CA TYR A 30 14.36 -15.51 -6.71
C TYR A 30 14.19 -16.56 -5.63
N SER A 31 13.08 -16.57 -4.93
CA SER A 31 12.80 -17.53 -3.87
C SER A 31 12.65 -18.97 -4.38
N ASP A 32 12.45 -19.13 -5.70
CA ASP A 32 12.21 -20.45 -6.30
C ASP A 32 13.46 -21.16 -6.84
N VAL A 33 14.55 -20.45 -7.11
CA VAL A 33 15.75 -21.01 -7.78
C VAL A 33 16.50 -22.03 -6.92
N ASN A 34 16.38 -21.96 -5.59
CA ASN A 34 17.08 -22.88 -4.68
C ASN A 34 16.16 -23.71 -3.76
N GLY A 35 14.84 -23.76 -4.03
CA GLY A 35 13.91 -24.58 -3.26
C GLY A 35 13.64 -24.09 -1.83
N SER A 36 14.16 -22.93 -1.43
CA SER A 36 13.95 -22.34 -0.11
C SER A 36 12.87 -21.26 -0.20
N LYS A 37 11.61 -21.67 -0.12
CA LYS A 37 10.43 -20.79 -0.09
C LYS A 37 10.22 -20.20 1.30
N LYS A 38 11.14 -19.38 1.81
CA LYS A 38 10.92 -18.69 3.08
C LYS A 38 10.49 -17.26 2.80
N HIS A 39 9.19 -17.02 2.95
CA HIS A 39 8.62 -15.67 2.96
C HIS A 39 8.83 -15.07 4.34
N HIS A 40 9.52 -13.93 4.39
CA HIS A 40 9.71 -13.20 5.64
C HIS A 40 8.67 -12.09 5.75
N LEU A 41 7.89 -12.13 6.84
CA LEU A 41 7.02 -11.03 7.22
C LEU A 41 7.84 -9.93 7.87
N THR A 42 7.71 -8.71 7.35
CA THR A 42 8.42 -7.55 7.87
C THR A 42 7.45 -6.40 8.16
N ALA A 43 7.86 -5.51 9.06
CA ALA A 43 7.02 -4.37 9.43
C ALA A 43 6.95 -3.35 8.29
N VAL A 44 5.77 -2.79 8.09
CA VAL A 44 5.49 -1.67 7.19
C VAL A 44 4.73 -0.59 7.94
N TYR A 45 5.05 0.66 7.64
CA TYR A 45 4.37 1.85 8.14
C TYR A 45 3.73 2.58 6.96
N ASP A 46 2.57 3.16 7.22
CA ASP A 46 1.74 3.81 6.21
C ASP A 46 1.24 5.17 6.71
N VAL A 47 1.38 6.18 5.86
CA VAL A 47 0.83 7.51 6.09
C VAL A 47 0.18 7.96 4.80
N ALA A 48 -1.10 8.35 4.86
CA ALA A 48 -1.78 8.86 3.69
C ALA A 48 -2.59 10.12 4.01
N PHE A 49 -2.65 11.02 3.03
CA PHE A 49 -3.46 12.23 3.05
C PHE A 49 -4.36 12.25 1.83
N GLY A 50 -5.66 12.42 2.03
CA GLY A 50 -6.62 12.32 0.94
C GLY A 50 -7.85 13.19 1.11
N LYS A 51 -8.70 13.15 0.08
CA LYS A 51 -9.94 13.89 0.02
C LYS A 51 -11.05 13.07 -0.64
N TRP A 52 -12.23 13.10 -0.04
CA TRP A 52 -13.46 12.63 -0.66
C TRP A 52 -14.05 13.74 -1.53
N PHE A 53 -14.13 13.52 -2.84
CA PHE A 53 -14.75 14.44 -3.79
C PHE A 53 -16.25 14.23 -3.89
N THR A 54 -16.68 12.98 -3.70
CA THR A 54 -18.09 12.59 -3.62
C THR A 54 -18.29 11.64 -2.44
N PRO A 55 -19.51 11.31 -2.03
CA PRO A 55 -19.74 10.33 -0.97
C PRO A 55 -19.20 8.93 -1.25
N TYR A 56 -18.85 8.64 -2.51
CA TYR A 56 -18.37 7.32 -2.94
C TYR A 56 -17.02 7.34 -3.66
N PHE A 57 -16.43 8.52 -3.95
CA PHE A 57 -15.15 8.62 -4.65
C PHE A 57 -14.16 9.53 -3.89
N ALA A 58 -12.96 9.03 -3.67
CA ALA A 58 -11.86 9.76 -3.06
C ALA A 58 -10.55 9.53 -3.81
N THR A 59 -9.59 10.43 -3.59
CA THR A 59 -8.18 10.20 -3.88
C THR A 59 -7.35 10.40 -2.63
N ARG A 60 -6.24 9.68 -2.54
CA ARG A 60 -5.23 9.91 -1.49
C ARG A 60 -3.82 9.84 -2.06
N MET A 61 -2.94 10.63 -1.50
CA MET A 61 -1.50 10.44 -1.60
C MET A 61 -1.09 9.52 -0.47
N ASN A 62 -0.51 8.39 -0.81
CA ASN A 62 -0.08 7.37 0.15
C ASN A 62 1.44 7.27 0.15
N PHE A 63 2.02 7.21 1.34
CA PHE A 63 3.44 6.98 1.57
C PHE A 63 3.58 5.79 2.52
N MET A 64 4.21 4.74 2.04
CA MET A 64 4.49 3.57 2.84
C MET A 64 5.96 3.22 2.82
N GLY A 65 6.45 2.60 3.88
CA GLY A 65 7.86 2.22 3.95
C GLY A 65 8.15 1.23 5.05
N GLY A 66 9.27 0.55 4.88
CA GLY A 66 9.71 -0.48 5.82
C GLY A 66 10.95 -1.19 5.33
N THR A 67 11.11 -2.42 5.80
CA THR A 67 12.17 -3.32 5.34
C THR A 67 11.56 -4.50 4.61
N LEU A 68 12.22 -4.97 3.58
CA LEU A 68 11.90 -6.22 2.89
C LEU A 68 13.03 -7.22 3.14
N HIS A 69 12.63 -8.44 3.47
CA HIS A 69 13.57 -9.54 3.71
C HIS A 69 13.20 -10.72 2.82
N TRP A 70 14.20 -11.33 2.19
CA TRP A 70 14.03 -12.55 1.40
C TRP A 70 15.28 -13.43 1.49
N ASP A 71 15.11 -14.73 1.29
CA ASP A 71 16.20 -15.70 1.24
C ASP A 71 16.47 -16.14 -0.20
N ASN A 72 17.74 -16.05 -0.58
CA ASN A 72 18.25 -16.63 -1.80
C ASN A 72 19.66 -17.17 -1.55
N ALA A 73 19.80 -18.42 -1.13
CA ALA A 73 21.05 -19.04 -0.65
C ALA A 73 21.71 -18.27 0.51
N THR A 74 21.50 -16.97 0.62
CA THR A 74 21.87 -16.06 1.70
C THR A 74 20.70 -15.14 2.04
N TYR A 75 20.66 -14.70 3.28
CA TYR A 75 19.68 -13.75 3.77
C TYR A 75 19.93 -12.36 3.19
N HIS A 76 18.93 -11.80 2.53
CA HIS A 76 18.97 -10.45 1.95
C HIS A 76 17.96 -9.54 2.63
N LYS A 77 18.33 -8.28 2.78
CA LYS A 77 17.45 -7.22 3.28
C LYS A 77 17.64 -5.94 2.49
N MET A 78 16.57 -5.17 2.35
CA MET A 78 16.61 -3.80 1.86
C MET A 78 15.58 -2.95 2.60
N ASN A 79 15.84 -1.65 2.65
CA ASN A 79 14.85 -0.68 3.08
C ASN A 79 14.18 -0.10 1.86
N TYR A 80 12.91 0.27 1.98
CA TYR A 80 12.19 0.92 0.89
C TYR A 80 11.21 1.97 1.41
N VAL A 81 10.88 2.91 0.53
CA VAL A 81 9.76 3.81 0.63
C VAL A 81 9.04 3.83 -0.72
N ALA A 82 7.73 3.79 -0.69
CA ALA A 82 6.89 3.91 -1.88
C ALA A 82 5.91 5.06 -1.68
N GLY A 83 5.71 5.86 -2.73
CA GLY A 83 4.72 6.91 -2.78
C GLY A 83 3.77 6.68 -3.95
N SER A 84 2.46 6.72 -3.71
CA SER A 84 1.44 6.52 -4.72
C SER A 84 0.30 7.53 -4.60
N VAL A 85 -0.42 7.73 -5.70
CA VAL A 85 -1.73 8.36 -5.72
C VAL A 85 -2.76 7.26 -5.94
N ASP A 86 -3.61 7.04 -4.94
CA ASP A 86 -4.64 6.02 -4.97
C ASP A 86 -6.00 6.63 -5.27
N PHE A 87 -6.76 5.97 -6.14
CA PHE A 87 -8.16 6.24 -6.43
C PHE A 87 -9.02 5.24 -5.65
N MET A 88 -9.91 5.75 -4.80
CA MET A 88 -10.69 4.98 -3.85
C MET A 88 -12.18 5.06 -4.18
N TRP A 89 -12.89 3.95 -4.05
CA TRP A 89 -14.32 3.87 -4.31
C TRP A 89 -15.06 3.17 -3.19
N ASP A 90 -15.97 3.89 -2.49
CA ASP A 90 -16.86 3.27 -1.49
C ASP A 90 -17.97 2.51 -2.22
N MET A 91 -17.87 1.18 -2.21
CA MET A 91 -18.81 0.30 -2.92
C MET A 91 -20.25 0.43 -2.42
N PHE A 92 -20.42 0.57 -1.10
CA PHE A 92 -21.76 0.62 -0.54
C PHE A 92 -22.49 1.92 -0.85
N ASN A 93 -21.78 3.04 -0.80
CA ASN A 93 -22.35 4.33 -1.18
C ASN A 93 -22.53 4.45 -2.68
N GLY A 94 -21.67 3.83 -3.48
CA GLY A 94 -21.76 3.85 -4.94
C GLY A 94 -22.87 2.97 -5.51
N LEU A 95 -23.12 1.79 -4.93
CA LEU A 95 -24.11 0.83 -5.43
C LEU A 95 -25.46 0.88 -4.70
N GLY A 96 -25.44 1.10 -3.39
CA GLY A 96 -26.61 1.03 -2.53
C GLY A 96 -27.19 2.38 -2.13
N GLY A 97 -26.65 3.47 -2.66
CA GLY A 97 -27.01 4.83 -2.27
C GLY A 97 -26.35 5.29 -0.98
N VAL A 98 -26.28 6.62 -0.82
CA VAL A 98 -25.60 7.26 0.31
C VAL A 98 -26.39 7.03 1.61
N ASN A 99 -25.75 6.37 2.57
CA ASN A 99 -26.29 6.15 3.90
C ASN A 99 -25.36 6.76 4.96
N THR A 100 -25.87 7.77 5.66
CA THR A 100 -25.14 8.55 6.67
C THR A 100 -24.88 7.79 7.97
N ASP A 101 -25.66 6.77 8.26
CA ASP A 101 -25.59 6.00 9.50
C ASP A 101 -24.76 4.72 9.38
N ARG A 102 -24.19 4.50 8.20
CA ARG A 102 -23.40 3.29 7.95
C ARG A 102 -22.10 3.31 8.77
N VAL A 103 -21.90 2.24 9.52
CA VAL A 103 -20.73 2.04 10.37
C VAL A 103 -19.57 1.34 9.63
N PHE A 104 -19.91 0.53 8.62
CA PHE A 104 -18.95 -0.28 7.88
C PHE A 104 -18.98 0.03 6.39
N SER A 105 -17.80 0.19 5.78
CA SER A 105 -17.63 0.38 4.34
C SER A 105 -16.53 -0.51 3.77
N ILE A 106 -16.72 -0.93 2.52
CA ILE A 106 -15.72 -1.62 1.71
C ILE A 106 -15.27 -0.66 0.62
N VAL A 107 -13.98 -0.38 0.59
CA VAL A 107 -13.38 0.64 -0.29
C VAL A 107 -12.25 0.00 -1.09
N PRO A 108 -12.52 -0.59 -2.28
CA PRO A 108 -11.48 -0.94 -3.22
C PRO A 108 -10.74 0.32 -3.69
N PHE A 109 -9.47 0.14 -4.01
CA PHE A 109 -8.64 1.21 -4.56
C PHE A 109 -7.64 0.67 -5.58
N ALA A 110 -7.18 1.56 -6.44
CA ALA A 110 -6.06 1.35 -7.34
C ALA A 110 -5.17 2.59 -7.33
N GLY A 111 -3.87 2.40 -7.38
CA GLY A 111 -2.88 3.47 -7.27
C GLY A 111 -1.75 3.35 -8.27
N LEU A 112 -1.16 4.49 -8.58
CA LEU A 112 0.03 4.63 -9.41
C LEU A 112 1.07 5.43 -8.64
N GLY A 113 2.33 5.00 -8.71
CA GLY A 113 3.38 5.65 -7.94
C GLY A 113 4.78 5.23 -8.33
N ALA A 114 5.69 5.41 -7.38
CA ALA A 114 7.07 4.99 -7.49
C ALA A 114 7.61 4.53 -6.13
N ALA A 115 8.48 3.55 -6.16
CA ALA A 115 9.19 3.04 -5.00
C ALA A 115 10.69 3.31 -5.12
N TYR A 116 11.31 3.61 -4.00
CA TYR A 116 12.75 3.77 -3.85
C TYR A 116 13.27 2.81 -2.79
N ALA A 117 14.27 2.02 -3.15
CA ALA A 117 14.93 1.09 -2.24
C ALA A 117 16.40 1.44 -2.06
N TRP A 118 16.91 1.21 -0.85
CA TRP A 118 18.32 1.44 -0.47
C TRP A 118 18.82 0.37 0.51
N ASN A 119 20.12 0.37 0.76
CA ASN A 119 20.79 -0.66 1.56
C ASN A 119 20.59 -2.07 1.01
N MET A 120 20.49 -2.19 -0.31
CA MET A 120 20.40 -3.48 -0.96
C MET A 120 21.70 -4.24 -0.80
N GLN A 121 21.64 -5.45 -0.27
CA GLN A 121 22.77 -6.36 -0.30
C GLN A 121 22.88 -6.93 -1.72
N PRO A 122 24.09 -6.95 -2.33
CA PRO A 122 24.24 -7.50 -3.67
C PRO A 122 23.84 -8.96 -3.69
N ALA A 123 22.89 -9.30 -4.56
CA ALA A 123 22.56 -10.68 -4.84
C ALA A 123 23.78 -11.37 -5.47
N GLY A 124 24.05 -12.62 -5.09
CA GLY A 124 25.09 -13.42 -5.73
C GLY A 124 24.81 -13.57 -7.23
N ASN A 125 25.86 -13.83 -8.00
CA ASN A 125 25.74 -14.05 -9.46
C ASN A 125 24.78 -15.22 -9.75
N ILE A 126 23.71 -14.92 -10.48
CA ILE A 126 22.75 -15.91 -10.93
C ILE A 126 22.99 -16.24 -12.37
N ALA A 127 23.05 -17.54 -12.67
CA ALA A 127 23.17 -18.01 -14.04
C ALA A 127 21.96 -17.57 -14.86
N GLY A 128 22.17 -16.71 -15.86
CA GLY A 128 21.14 -16.18 -16.75
C GLY A 128 20.47 -14.88 -16.33
N GLY A 129 20.71 -14.36 -15.12
CA GLY A 129 20.18 -13.08 -14.66
C GLY A 129 21.14 -11.90 -14.87
N LYS A 130 20.59 -10.69 -15.04
CA LYS A 130 21.35 -9.45 -15.04
C LYS A 130 21.34 -8.85 -13.64
N THR A 131 22.41 -9.07 -12.89
CA THR A 131 22.57 -8.49 -11.54
C THR A 131 23.08 -7.04 -11.66
N ARG A 132 22.37 -6.09 -11.02
CA ARG A 132 22.84 -4.72 -10.88
C ARG A 132 23.54 -4.57 -9.51
N HIS A 133 24.81 -4.21 -9.54
CA HIS A 133 25.62 -3.93 -8.33
C HIS A 133 25.34 -2.53 -7.73
N LYS A 134 24.09 -2.05 -7.77
CA LYS A 134 23.74 -0.78 -7.15
C LYS A 134 23.09 -1.03 -5.80
N SER A 135 23.51 -0.27 -4.79
CA SER A 135 22.92 -0.29 -3.44
C SER A 135 21.55 0.41 -3.36
N THR A 136 21.11 1.07 -4.44
CA THR A 136 19.87 1.82 -4.53
C THR A 136 19.18 1.60 -5.86
N THR A 137 17.85 1.61 -5.86
CA THR A 137 17.05 1.50 -7.08
C THR A 137 15.75 2.30 -6.98
N TRP A 138 15.24 2.69 -8.15
CA TRP A 138 13.90 3.25 -8.34
C TRP A 138 13.10 2.31 -9.24
N ALA A 139 11.84 2.11 -8.89
CA ALA A 139 10.91 1.33 -9.69
C ALA A 139 9.54 2.02 -9.76
N PRO A 140 8.83 1.93 -10.89
CA PRO A 140 7.42 2.28 -10.94
C PRO A 140 6.65 1.33 -10.03
N ASP A 141 5.60 1.85 -9.38
CA ASP A 141 4.68 1.12 -8.50
C ASP A 141 3.26 1.24 -9.04
N ILE A 142 2.63 0.11 -9.29
CA ILE A 142 1.19 0.02 -9.53
C ILE A 142 0.62 -0.76 -8.37
N SER A 143 -0.32 -0.18 -7.65
CA SER A 143 -0.92 -0.82 -6.49
C SER A 143 -2.43 -1.00 -6.66
N ALA A 144 -2.95 -2.05 -6.05
CA ALA A 144 -4.39 -2.27 -5.91
C ALA A 144 -4.67 -2.92 -4.57
N GLY A 145 -5.87 -2.71 -4.05
CA GLY A 145 -6.22 -3.30 -2.77
C GLY A 145 -7.65 -3.05 -2.35
N LEU A 146 -7.91 -3.49 -1.13
CA LEU A 146 -9.21 -3.37 -0.49
C LEU A 146 -9.03 -2.84 0.92
N GLN A 147 -9.74 -1.77 1.25
CA GLN A 147 -9.79 -1.21 2.59
C GLN A 147 -11.16 -1.47 3.20
N LEU A 148 -11.19 -2.05 4.38
CA LEU A 148 -12.36 -2.18 5.24
C LEU A 148 -12.33 -1.02 6.22
N ARG A 149 -13.38 -0.22 6.28
CA ARG A 149 -13.47 0.94 7.19
C ARG A 149 -14.58 0.74 8.19
N PHE A 150 -14.26 1.02 9.44
CA PHE A 150 -15.20 0.96 10.57
C PHE A 150 -15.25 2.32 11.25
N ARG A 151 -16.40 2.98 11.18
CA ARG A 151 -16.62 4.26 11.84
C ARG A 151 -16.64 4.09 13.36
N LEU A 152 -15.69 4.69 14.03
CA LEU A 152 -15.65 4.74 15.51
C LEU A 152 -16.34 5.99 16.05
N SER A 153 -16.17 7.11 15.34
CA SER A 153 -16.80 8.38 15.67
C SER A 153 -16.97 9.23 14.40
N ARG A 154 -17.50 10.44 14.54
CA ARG A 154 -17.54 11.40 13.43
C ARG A 154 -16.14 11.87 12.98
N TYR A 155 -15.14 11.78 13.85
CA TYR A 155 -13.77 12.26 13.58
C TYR A 155 -12.81 11.15 13.20
N VAL A 156 -13.08 9.91 13.63
CA VAL A 156 -12.11 8.81 13.54
C VAL A 156 -12.77 7.55 13.03
N ASP A 157 -12.13 6.93 12.05
CA ASP A 157 -12.45 5.58 11.58
C ASP A 157 -11.25 4.66 11.84
N PHE A 158 -11.52 3.41 12.16
CA PHE A 158 -10.54 2.33 12.07
C PHE A 158 -10.54 1.78 10.64
N PHE A 159 -9.37 1.44 10.10
CA PHE A 159 -9.28 0.73 8.84
C PHE A 159 -8.39 -0.52 8.94
N ALA A 160 -8.74 -1.51 8.11
CA ALA A 160 -7.88 -2.64 7.79
C ALA A 160 -7.75 -2.70 6.26
N GLU A 161 -6.53 -2.75 5.75
CA GLU A 161 -6.24 -2.69 4.31
C GLU A 161 -5.37 -3.87 3.89
N GLY A 162 -5.77 -4.53 2.79
CA GLY A 162 -4.94 -5.44 2.03
C GLY A 162 -4.49 -4.75 0.74
N ARG A 163 -3.18 -4.70 0.49
CA ARG A 163 -2.57 -4.05 -0.67
C ARG A 163 -1.64 -5.00 -1.40
N VAL A 164 -1.72 -4.99 -2.71
CA VAL A 164 -0.79 -5.65 -3.63
C VAL A 164 -0.09 -4.56 -4.42
N GLN A 165 1.24 -4.59 -4.43
CA GLN A 165 2.09 -3.69 -5.21
C GLN A 165 2.81 -4.48 -6.29
N PHE A 166 2.73 -3.98 -7.52
CA PHE A 166 3.44 -4.44 -8.68
C PHE A 166 4.58 -3.47 -8.95
N LEU A 167 5.79 -3.89 -8.64
CA LEU A 167 7.01 -3.09 -8.74
C LEU A 167 7.77 -3.49 -10.00
N GLY A 168 8.46 -2.55 -10.64
CA GLY A 168 9.27 -2.89 -11.81
C GLY A 168 10.41 -3.87 -11.46
N ASP A 169 10.71 -4.80 -12.36
CA ASP A 169 11.64 -5.95 -12.26
C ASP A 169 13.07 -5.62 -11.72
N VAL A 170 13.43 -4.36 -11.69
CA VAL A 170 14.72 -3.93 -11.15
C VAL A 170 14.67 -3.56 -9.65
N PHE A 171 13.53 -3.72 -9.01
CA PHE A 171 13.33 -3.29 -7.63
C PHE A 171 14.16 -4.14 -6.64
N ASN A 172 14.26 -5.45 -6.88
CA ASN A 172 15.09 -6.37 -6.11
C ASN A 172 16.59 -6.37 -6.52
N GLY A 173 16.98 -5.54 -7.51
CA GLY A 173 18.36 -5.44 -8.01
C GLY A 173 18.74 -6.49 -9.05
N THR A 174 17.83 -7.35 -9.46
CA THR A 174 18.06 -8.40 -10.46
C THR A 174 16.89 -8.48 -11.42
N ALA A 175 17.18 -8.51 -12.73
CA ALA A 175 16.19 -8.73 -13.77
C ALA A 175 16.26 -10.19 -14.21
N TYR A 176 15.22 -10.99 -13.90
CA TYR A 176 15.09 -12.40 -14.29
C TYR A 176 13.61 -12.79 -14.36
N GLY A 177 13.20 -13.44 -15.43
CA GLY A 177 11.87 -14.05 -15.59
C GLY A 177 10.75 -13.08 -15.94
N VAL A 178 9.76 -12.89 -15.08
CA VAL A 178 8.63 -11.97 -15.29
C VAL A 178 9.05 -10.55 -14.92
N PRO A 179 8.73 -9.52 -15.73
CA PRO A 179 9.25 -8.15 -15.53
C PRO A 179 8.54 -7.38 -14.39
N VAL A 180 8.10 -8.05 -13.32
CA VAL A 180 7.34 -7.45 -12.21
C VAL A 180 7.65 -8.14 -10.89
N ASP A 181 8.10 -7.38 -9.91
CA ASP A 181 8.22 -7.79 -8.51
C ASP A 181 6.90 -7.57 -7.77
N LEU A 182 6.46 -8.53 -6.98
CA LEU A 182 5.23 -8.45 -6.21
C LEU A 182 5.51 -8.23 -4.72
N ASN A 183 4.81 -7.27 -4.09
CA ASN A 183 4.81 -7.10 -2.65
C ASN A 183 3.37 -7.08 -2.13
N ILE A 184 3.07 -7.90 -1.12
CA ILE A 184 1.75 -7.96 -0.49
C ILE A 184 1.86 -7.41 0.93
N SER A 185 0.94 -6.52 1.29
CA SER A 185 0.89 -5.88 2.60
C SER A 185 -0.49 -6.02 3.23
N ALA A 186 -0.50 -6.19 4.55
CA ALA A 186 -1.70 -6.09 5.38
C ALA A 186 -1.46 -5.01 6.44
N ILE A 187 -2.28 -3.96 6.43
CA ILE A 187 -2.10 -2.73 7.21
C ILE A 187 -3.36 -2.48 8.02
N GLY A 188 -3.20 -2.12 9.28
CA GLY A 188 -4.29 -1.63 10.14
C GLY A 188 -3.95 -0.25 10.68
N GLY A 189 -4.97 0.60 10.89
CA GLY A 189 -4.72 1.94 11.36
C GLY A 189 -5.97 2.79 11.57
N PHE A 190 -5.77 4.09 11.67
CA PHE A 190 -6.83 5.05 11.89
C PHE A 190 -6.85 6.12 10.82
N THR A 191 -8.06 6.50 10.43
CA THR A 191 -8.35 7.65 9.57
C THR A 191 -8.90 8.77 10.43
N ILE A 192 -8.31 9.95 10.35
CA ILE A 192 -8.74 11.17 11.01
C ILE A 192 -9.43 12.06 9.96
N ASN A 193 -10.70 12.35 10.17
CA ASN A 193 -11.50 13.21 9.29
C ASN A 193 -11.30 14.67 9.70
N LEU A 194 -10.58 15.44 8.86
CA LEU A 194 -10.15 16.82 9.17
C LEU A 194 -11.24 17.86 8.97
N SER A 195 -12.27 17.56 8.19
CA SER A 195 -13.37 18.46 7.88
C SER A 195 -14.28 18.81 9.07
N LEU A 196 -14.05 18.18 10.19
CA LEU A 196 -14.87 18.28 11.41
C LEU A 196 -14.14 18.98 12.56
N ILE A 197 -12.89 19.36 12.32
CA ILE A 197 -12.07 20.14 13.23
C ILE A 197 -12.06 21.59 12.78
#